data_15a3bdfc934e4b0ba59a6f865e32a0d8
#
_entry.id   15a3bdfc934e4b0ba59a6f865e32a0d8
#
_cell.length_a   1.000
_cell.length_b   1.000
_cell.length_c   1.000
_cell.angle_alpha   90.00
_cell.angle_beta   90.00
_cell.angle_gamma   90.00
#
_symmetry.space_group_name_H-M   'P 1'
#
loop_
_entity.id
_entity.type
_entity.pdbx_description
1 polymer ?
#
loop_
_entity_poly.entity_id
_entity_poly.type
_entity_poly.pdbx_seq_one_letter_code
_entity_poly.pdbx_strand_id
1 'polypeptide(L)'
;VVDIHSHTGPTLETVDRLLREMDALNIRVLNNLSGGYGDELKKRVDDIRDTRHADRFTVFANGLDGFRDVAPGYGQKAAAQLEADVKNGAIGFKIFKQTGMDQVKRDGTRLTINDPELAPIWDTAGRLNIPVIIHTAEPQEFFQPLDMHNERWLELALFPDRRQYLNPNKVTFEQLTAERDDLFKKHPKTRFIAAHFGW
;
A
#
# COMPACT_ATOMS: atom_id res chain seq x y z
N VAL A 1 -9.60 12.12 16.32
CA VAL A 1 -9.46 11.66 14.93
C VAL A 1 -8.54 10.45 14.86
N VAL A 2 -8.72 9.57 13.87
CA VAL A 2 -7.78 8.49 13.53
C VAL A 2 -7.18 8.82 12.17
N ASP A 3 -5.85 8.86 12.08
CA ASP A 3 -5.15 8.94 10.80
C ASP A 3 -4.89 7.52 10.30
N ILE A 4 -5.62 7.12 9.27
CA ILE A 4 -5.52 5.78 8.68
C ILE A 4 -4.52 5.68 7.54
N HIS A 5 -3.90 6.79 7.11
CA HIS A 5 -3.03 6.83 5.93
C HIS A 5 -1.73 7.61 6.20
N SER A 6 -0.98 7.20 7.18
CA SER A 6 0.36 7.74 7.43
C SER A 6 1.45 6.79 6.93
N HIS A 7 2.58 7.34 6.54
CA HIS A 7 3.81 6.60 6.21
C HIS A 7 4.89 6.82 7.28
N THR A 8 4.52 7.43 8.41
CA THR A 8 5.38 7.66 9.55
C THR A 8 5.00 6.72 10.67
N GLY A 9 5.98 6.10 11.28
CA GLY A 9 5.82 5.30 12.49
C GLY A 9 6.73 5.79 13.60
N PRO A 10 6.39 5.55 14.87
CA PRO A 10 7.24 5.89 15.97
C PRO A 10 8.49 5.01 15.99
N THR A 11 9.59 5.59 16.46
CA THR A 11 10.74 4.88 17.01
C THR A 11 10.88 5.27 18.48
N LEU A 12 11.67 4.53 19.24
CA LEU A 12 11.93 4.89 20.65
C LEU A 12 12.45 6.33 20.80
N GLU A 13 13.17 6.84 19.79
CA GLU A 13 13.72 8.21 19.79
C GLU A 13 12.69 9.28 19.37
N THR A 14 11.71 8.93 18.56
CA THR A 14 10.79 9.91 17.93
C THR A 14 9.39 9.91 18.53
N VAL A 15 9.04 8.93 19.36
CA VAL A 15 7.68 8.72 19.87
C VAL A 15 7.13 9.95 20.62
N ASP A 16 7.93 10.56 21.50
CA ASP A 16 7.46 11.71 22.28
C ASP A 16 7.21 12.96 21.41
N ARG A 17 7.97 13.13 20.32
CA ARG A 17 7.74 14.20 19.36
C ARG A 17 6.43 13.95 18.57
N LEU A 18 6.26 12.73 18.04
CA LEU A 18 5.05 12.35 17.31
C LEU A 18 3.79 12.49 18.18
N LEU A 19 3.85 12.10 19.45
CA LEU A 19 2.72 12.25 20.38
C LEU A 19 2.32 13.72 20.56
N ARG A 20 3.30 14.63 20.73
CA ARG A 20 2.99 16.07 20.83
C ARG A 20 2.35 16.61 19.55
N GLU A 21 2.84 16.21 18.38
CA GLU A 21 2.27 16.59 17.08
C GLU A 21 0.85 16.02 16.91
N MET A 22 0.64 14.76 17.26
CA MET A 22 -0.68 14.12 17.22
C MET A 22 -1.67 14.80 18.18
N ASP A 23 -1.25 15.14 19.38
CA ASP A 23 -2.11 15.82 20.35
C ASP A 23 -2.48 17.24 19.88
N ALA A 24 -1.53 17.98 19.32
CA ALA A 24 -1.78 19.30 18.74
C ALA A 24 -2.78 19.24 17.56
N LEU A 25 -2.81 18.15 16.80
CA LEU A 25 -3.71 17.92 15.66
C LEU A 25 -4.98 17.12 16.05
N ASN A 26 -5.19 16.82 17.33
CA ASN A 26 -6.29 15.97 17.81
C ASN A 26 -6.35 14.59 17.12
N ILE A 27 -5.17 14.00 16.85
CA ILE A 27 -5.05 12.65 16.31
C ILE A 27 -4.93 11.67 17.49
N ARG A 28 -5.91 10.78 17.65
CA ARG A 28 -5.93 9.76 18.71
C ARG A 28 -5.06 8.56 18.35
N VAL A 29 -5.14 8.09 17.09
CA VAL A 29 -4.39 6.94 16.60
C VAL A 29 -3.77 7.27 15.26
N LEU A 30 -2.50 6.93 15.10
CA LEU A 30 -1.75 7.00 13.86
C LEU A 30 -1.52 5.57 13.32
N ASN A 31 -1.94 5.33 12.07
CA ASN A 31 -1.69 4.05 11.42
C ASN A 31 -0.54 4.16 10.42
N ASN A 32 0.55 3.46 10.69
CA ASN A 32 1.70 3.42 9.78
C ASN A 32 1.47 2.38 8.67
N LEU A 33 1.36 2.83 7.43
CA LEU A 33 1.21 2.00 6.23
C LEU A 33 2.54 1.49 5.65
N SER A 34 3.66 1.89 6.23
CA SER A 34 5.02 1.48 5.80
C SER A 34 5.69 0.59 6.84
N GLY A 35 4.96 -0.43 7.28
CA GLY A 35 5.45 -1.36 8.31
C GLY A 35 6.58 -2.28 7.85
N GLY A 36 6.68 -2.52 6.55
CA GLY A 36 7.56 -3.56 6.02
C GLY A 36 6.94 -4.95 6.17
N TYR A 37 7.78 -5.97 6.31
CA TYR A 37 7.39 -7.38 6.52
C TYR A 37 8.46 -8.10 7.35
N GLY A 38 8.13 -9.28 7.88
CA GLY A 38 9.07 -10.14 8.61
C GLY A 38 9.69 -9.46 9.82
N ASP A 39 11.01 -9.59 9.97
CA ASP A 39 11.74 -9.07 11.14
C ASP A 39 11.69 -7.54 11.24
N GLU A 40 11.64 -6.84 10.11
CA GLU A 40 11.49 -5.37 10.11
C GLU A 40 10.15 -4.95 10.71
N LEU A 41 9.06 -5.58 10.26
CA LEU A 41 7.73 -5.31 10.81
C LEU A 41 7.66 -5.68 12.29
N LYS A 42 8.18 -6.87 12.65
CA LYS A 42 8.20 -7.32 14.04
C LYS A 42 8.91 -6.31 14.92
N LYS A 43 10.09 -5.82 14.50
CA LYS A 43 10.82 -4.80 15.26
C LYS A 43 9.99 -3.53 15.45
N ARG A 44 9.30 -3.04 14.42
CA ARG A 44 8.44 -1.84 14.51
C ARG A 44 7.29 -2.04 15.50
N VAL A 45 6.69 -3.23 15.50
CA VAL A 45 5.62 -3.57 16.46
C VAL A 45 6.17 -3.66 17.88
N ASP A 46 7.33 -4.28 18.06
CA ASP A 46 7.97 -4.38 19.38
C ASP A 46 8.35 -2.98 19.91
N ASP A 47 8.95 -2.12 19.07
CA ASP A 47 9.26 -0.72 19.43
C ASP A 47 7.99 0.03 19.91
N ILE A 48 6.83 -0.20 19.27
CA ILE A 48 5.54 0.39 19.70
C ILE A 48 5.11 -0.19 21.05
N ARG A 49 5.17 -1.52 21.21
CA ARG A 49 4.75 -2.21 22.44
C ARG A 49 5.58 -1.81 23.67
N ASP A 50 6.86 -1.52 23.46
CA ASP A 50 7.77 -1.10 24.51
C ASP A 50 7.51 0.35 24.97
N THR A 51 6.68 1.09 24.24
CA THR A 51 6.25 2.42 24.67
C THR A 51 5.03 2.33 25.59
N ARG A 52 4.92 3.27 26.54
CA ARG A 52 3.71 3.45 27.36
C ARG A 52 2.48 3.95 26.56
N HIS A 53 2.65 4.22 25.27
CA HIS A 53 1.64 4.78 24.37
C HIS A 53 1.29 3.83 23.22
N ALA A 54 1.43 2.53 23.42
CA ALA A 54 1.18 1.50 22.41
C ALA A 54 -0.22 1.58 21.78
N ASP A 55 -1.21 2.08 22.52
CA ASP A 55 -2.59 2.27 22.07
C ASP A 55 -2.78 3.44 21.05
N ARG A 56 -1.73 4.25 20.86
CA ARG A 56 -1.74 5.39 19.93
C ARG A 56 -1.25 5.05 18.52
N PHE A 57 -0.68 3.86 18.31
CA PHE A 57 -0.03 3.49 17.05
C PHE A 57 -0.47 2.12 16.57
N THR A 58 -0.62 2.00 15.25
CA THR A 58 -0.88 0.74 14.57
C THR A 58 -0.01 0.61 13.33
N VAL A 59 0.18 -0.63 12.83
CA VAL A 59 1.07 -0.90 11.71
C VAL A 59 0.38 -1.83 10.71
N PHE A 60 0.51 -1.51 9.43
CA PHE A 60 0.15 -2.38 8.32
C PHE A 60 1.39 -3.08 7.77
N ALA A 61 1.26 -4.35 7.42
CA ALA A 61 2.27 -5.08 6.68
C ALA A 61 2.32 -4.61 5.22
N ASN A 62 3.46 -4.87 4.57
CA ASN A 62 3.66 -4.64 3.14
C ASN A 62 3.97 -5.95 2.41
N GLY A 63 3.95 -5.91 1.08
CA GLY A 63 4.21 -7.09 0.26
C GLY A 63 5.64 -7.62 0.45
N LEU A 64 5.77 -8.94 0.50
CA LEU A 64 7.05 -9.64 0.52
C LEU A 64 7.94 -9.12 -0.62
N ASP A 65 9.18 -8.74 -0.30
CA ASP A 65 10.15 -8.15 -1.24
C ASP A 65 9.60 -7.00 -2.09
N GLY A 66 8.50 -6.35 -1.65
CA GLY A 66 7.82 -5.29 -2.39
C GLY A 66 7.29 -5.76 -3.75
N PHE A 67 6.96 -7.03 -3.93
CA PHE A 67 6.51 -7.67 -5.18
C PHE A 67 7.55 -7.62 -6.33
N ARG A 68 8.83 -7.60 -6.02
CA ARG A 68 9.89 -7.41 -7.05
C ARG A 68 10.25 -8.67 -7.82
N ASP A 69 9.94 -9.85 -7.29
CA ASP A 69 10.35 -11.12 -7.88
C ASP A 69 9.17 -12.10 -7.98
N VAL A 70 8.05 -11.61 -8.51
CA VAL A 70 6.85 -12.43 -8.66
C VAL A 70 7.07 -13.49 -9.73
N ALA A 71 6.94 -14.75 -9.33
CA ALA A 71 7.08 -15.95 -10.15
C ALA A 71 6.13 -17.03 -9.61
N PRO A 72 5.91 -18.14 -10.32
CA PRO A 72 5.04 -19.23 -9.82
C PRO A 72 5.38 -19.68 -8.40
N GLY A 73 4.39 -19.67 -7.51
CA GLY A 73 4.51 -19.98 -6.09
C GLY A 73 4.85 -18.79 -5.18
N TYR A 74 5.03 -17.59 -5.74
CA TYR A 74 5.26 -16.37 -4.95
C TYR A 74 4.07 -16.06 -4.03
N GLY A 75 2.83 -16.13 -4.56
CA GLY A 75 1.63 -15.78 -3.81
C GLY A 75 1.44 -16.60 -2.54
N GLN A 76 1.76 -17.89 -2.57
CA GLN A 76 1.70 -18.75 -1.39
C GLN A 76 2.74 -18.35 -0.33
N LYS A 77 3.96 -18.00 -0.76
CA LYS A 77 5.01 -17.52 0.15
C LYS A 77 4.63 -16.18 0.77
N ALA A 78 4.14 -15.25 -0.05
CA ALA A 78 3.71 -13.94 0.41
C ALA A 78 2.49 -14.01 1.34
N ALA A 79 1.56 -14.92 1.08
CA ALA A 79 0.42 -15.19 1.96
C ALA A 79 0.86 -15.76 3.32
N ALA A 80 1.81 -16.69 3.33
CA ALA A 80 2.38 -17.22 4.57
C ALA A 80 3.13 -16.13 5.37
N GLN A 81 3.87 -15.25 4.67
CA GLN A 81 4.52 -14.10 5.30
C GLN A 81 3.48 -13.15 5.90
N LEU A 82 2.42 -12.81 5.17
CA LEU A 82 1.34 -11.95 5.69
C LEU A 82 0.70 -12.55 6.96
N GLU A 83 0.48 -13.86 6.98
CA GLU A 83 -0.06 -14.53 8.16
C GLU A 83 0.91 -14.43 9.35
N ALA A 84 2.21 -14.56 9.13
CA ALA A 84 3.23 -14.38 10.17
C ALA A 84 3.27 -12.91 10.66
N ASP A 85 3.16 -11.95 9.74
CA ASP A 85 3.16 -10.53 10.06
C ASP A 85 1.95 -10.12 10.90
N VAL A 86 0.77 -10.67 10.62
CA VAL A 86 -0.43 -10.46 11.43
C VAL A 86 -0.27 -11.08 12.82
N LYS A 87 0.31 -12.27 12.93
CA LYS A 87 0.64 -12.89 14.24
C LYS A 87 1.64 -12.02 15.03
N ASN A 88 2.54 -11.33 14.35
CA ASN A 88 3.49 -10.40 14.96
C ASN A 88 2.87 -9.04 15.30
N GLY A 89 1.64 -8.74 14.88
CA GLY A 89 0.90 -7.56 15.31
C GLY A 89 0.53 -6.56 14.21
N ALA A 90 0.73 -6.89 12.93
CA ALA A 90 0.17 -6.10 11.84
C ALA A 90 -1.37 -6.20 11.88
N ILE A 91 -2.06 -5.06 11.70
CA ILE A 91 -3.53 -5.02 11.73
C ILE A 91 -4.17 -4.90 10.35
N GLY A 92 -3.37 -4.84 9.29
CA GLY A 92 -3.81 -4.71 7.91
C GLY A 92 -2.66 -4.86 6.94
N PHE A 93 -2.97 -4.69 5.65
CA PHE A 93 -2.02 -4.84 4.56
C PHE A 93 -2.08 -3.65 3.62
N LYS A 94 -0.93 -3.09 3.23
CA LYS A 94 -0.83 -1.95 2.31
C LYS A 94 -0.19 -2.35 1.01
N ILE A 95 -0.86 -1.97 -0.08
CA ILE A 95 -0.35 -2.07 -1.44
C ILE A 95 -0.03 -0.67 -1.96
N PHE A 96 1.18 -0.50 -2.50
CA PHE A 96 1.64 0.73 -3.12
C PHE A 96 1.34 0.72 -4.62
N LYS A 97 1.20 1.90 -5.21
CA LYS A 97 0.83 2.11 -6.62
C LYS A 97 1.75 1.44 -7.64
N GLN A 98 3.02 1.22 -7.28
CA GLN A 98 3.98 0.52 -8.13
C GLN A 98 3.48 -0.87 -8.53
N THR A 99 2.74 -1.54 -7.63
CA THR A 99 2.07 -2.82 -7.94
C THR A 99 0.89 -2.53 -8.87
N GLY A 100 1.02 -2.91 -10.11
CA GLY A 100 0.06 -2.61 -11.18
C GLY A 100 0.57 -1.54 -12.16
N MET A 101 1.29 -0.51 -11.71
CA MET A 101 1.80 0.53 -12.60
C MET A 101 3.15 0.16 -13.23
N ASP A 102 4.14 -0.13 -12.41
CA ASP A 102 5.54 -0.16 -12.84
C ASP A 102 6.21 -1.52 -12.64
N GLN A 103 5.71 -2.33 -11.72
CA GLN A 103 6.33 -3.60 -11.41
C GLN A 103 6.14 -4.62 -12.52
N VAL A 104 7.18 -5.41 -12.72
CA VAL A 104 7.18 -6.54 -13.65
C VAL A 104 7.45 -7.84 -12.92
N LYS A 105 6.88 -8.92 -13.44
CA LYS A 105 7.17 -10.28 -12.99
C LYS A 105 8.55 -10.73 -13.45
N ARG A 106 9.02 -11.86 -12.93
CA ARG A 106 10.30 -12.45 -13.33
C ARG A 106 10.41 -12.72 -14.83
N ASP A 107 9.30 -12.96 -15.50
CA ASP A 107 9.23 -13.17 -16.96
C ASP A 107 9.23 -11.88 -17.79
N GLY A 108 9.31 -10.71 -17.13
CA GLY A 108 9.29 -9.39 -17.76
C GLY A 108 7.91 -8.83 -18.09
N THR A 109 6.83 -9.58 -17.84
CA THR A 109 5.46 -9.08 -18.03
C THR A 109 5.03 -8.17 -16.88
N ARG A 110 4.18 -7.17 -17.15
CA ARG A 110 3.66 -6.27 -16.10
C ARG A 110 2.91 -7.07 -15.04
N LEU A 111 3.19 -6.80 -13.78
CA LEU A 111 2.44 -7.35 -12.66
C LEU A 111 1.15 -6.54 -12.47
N THR A 112 0.01 -7.14 -12.77
CA THR A 112 -1.30 -6.51 -12.51
C THR A 112 -1.75 -6.75 -11.08
N ILE A 113 -2.55 -5.83 -10.52
CA ILE A 113 -3.02 -5.99 -9.13
C ILE A 113 -3.94 -7.20 -8.96
N ASN A 114 -4.64 -7.62 -10.02
CA ASN A 114 -5.51 -8.79 -10.08
C ASN A 114 -4.81 -10.03 -10.66
N ASP A 115 -3.47 -10.03 -10.74
CA ASP A 115 -2.72 -11.19 -11.22
C ASP A 115 -3.07 -12.43 -10.37
N PRO A 116 -3.41 -13.58 -11.00
CA PRO A 116 -3.78 -14.81 -10.28
C PRO A 116 -2.70 -15.28 -9.28
N GLU A 117 -1.44 -14.96 -9.54
CA GLU A 117 -0.34 -15.29 -8.63
C GLU A 117 -0.46 -14.56 -7.28
N LEU A 118 -1.14 -13.40 -7.23
CA LEU A 118 -1.37 -12.67 -5.99
C LEU A 118 -2.63 -13.11 -5.23
N ALA A 119 -3.50 -13.91 -5.83
CA ALA A 119 -4.77 -14.34 -5.23
C ALA A 119 -4.64 -14.93 -3.82
N PRO A 120 -3.63 -15.79 -3.50
CA PRO A 120 -3.47 -16.32 -2.14
C PRO A 120 -3.30 -15.25 -1.06
N ILE A 121 -2.75 -14.08 -1.40
CA ILE A 121 -2.56 -12.95 -0.46
C ILE A 121 -3.92 -12.37 -0.09
N TRP A 122 -4.75 -12.13 -1.11
CA TRP A 122 -6.07 -11.54 -0.92
C TRP A 122 -6.99 -12.46 -0.12
N ASP A 123 -7.01 -13.75 -0.46
CA ASP A 123 -7.78 -14.76 0.27
C ASP A 123 -7.32 -14.87 1.72
N THR A 124 -6.01 -14.77 1.98
CA THR A 124 -5.46 -14.78 3.34
C THR A 124 -5.89 -13.54 4.12
N ALA A 125 -5.85 -12.35 3.52
CA ALA A 125 -6.34 -11.13 4.17
C ALA A 125 -7.83 -11.24 4.53
N GLY A 126 -8.64 -11.80 3.62
CA GLY A 126 -10.05 -12.08 3.88
C GLY A 126 -10.27 -13.07 5.02
N ARG A 127 -9.54 -14.18 5.03
CA ARG A 127 -9.58 -15.21 6.09
C ARG A 127 -9.17 -14.66 7.46
N LEU A 128 -8.15 -13.82 7.49
CA LEU A 128 -7.66 -13.16 8.71
C LEU A 128 -8.53 -11.96 9.12
N ASN A 129 -9.51 -11.60 8.29
CA ASN A 129 -10.39 -10.46 8.52
C ASN A 129 -9.65 -9.12 8.73
N ILE A 130 -8.53 -8.93 8.03
CA ILE A 130 -7.77 -7.68 8.03
C ILE A 130 -8.10 -6.81 6.82
N PRO A 131 -8.07 -5.46 6.94
CA PRO A 131 -8.26 -4.57 5.80
C PRO A 131 -7.02 -4.55 4.89
N VAL A 132 -7.27 -4.36 3.59
CA VAL A 132 -6.23 -4.11 2.58
C VAL A 132 -6.42 -2.72 2.01
N ILE A 133 -5.46 -1.82 2.24
CA ILE A 133 -5.46 -0.47 1.64
C ILE A 133 -4.67 -0.51 0.34
N ILE A 134 -5.31 -0.13 -0.76
CA ILE A 134 -4.69 -0.11 -2.10
C ILE A 134 -4.57 1.34 -2.58
N HIS A 135 -3.35 1.72 -2.95
CA HIS A 135 -3.07 2.89 -3.78
C HIS A 135 -2.97 2.38 -5.23
N THR A 136 -3.98 2.68 -6.04
CA THR A 136 -4.17 2.04 -7.36
C THR A 136 -3.31 2.68 -8.44
N ALA A 137 -3.36 4.02 -8.53
CA ALA A 137 -2.79 4.77 -9.64
C ALA A 137 -2.27 6.15 -9.17
N GLU A 138 -1.89 6.99 -10.10
CA GLU A 138 -1.75 8.44 -9.93
C GLU A 138 -3.05 9.14 -10.31
N PRO A 139 -3.20 10.45 -10.03
CA PRO A 139 -4.32 11.24 -10.56
C PRO A 139 -4.50 11.06 -12.07
N GLN A 140 -5.72 11.02 -12.53
CA GLN A 140 -6.05 10.78 -13.95
C GLN A 140 -5.31 11.75 -14.90
N GLU A 141 -5.11 12.99 -14.46
CA GLU A 141 -4.41 14.02 -15.22
C GLU A 141 -2.95 13.67 -15.50
N PHE A 142 -2.34 12.80 -14.68
CA PHE A 142 -0.96 12.33 -14.92
C PHE A 142 -0.85 11.41 -16.15
N PHE A 143 -1.96 10.80 -16.54
CA PHE A 143 -2.06 9.94 -17.74
C PHE A 143 -2.47 10.70 -19.00
N GLN A 144 -2.76 12.00 -18.88
CA GLN A 144 -3.18 12.87 -19.98
C GLN A 144 -2.01 13.70 -20.51
N PRO A 145 -2.08 14.19 -21.77
CA PRO A 145 -1.07 15.09 -22.31
C PRO A 145 -0.87 16.34 -21.45
N LEU A 146 0.37 16.85 -21.45
CA LEU A 146 0.72 18.06 -20.73
C LEU A 146 0.37 19.28 -21.60
N ASP A 147 -0.79 19.87 -21.37
CA ASP A 147 -1.24 21.09 -22.01
C ASP A 147 -1.94 22.02 -21.01
N MET A 148 -2.44 23.18 -21.47
CA MET A 148 -3.10 24.17 -20.60
C MET A 148 -4.45 23.73 -20.04
N HIS A 149 -5.02 22.64 -20.52
CA HIS A 149 -6.27 22.06 -20.03
C HIS A 149 -6.05 21.02 -18.94
N ASN A 150 -4.81 20.57 -18.76
CA ASN A 150 -4.47 19.61 -17.72
C ASN A 150 -4.40 20.32 -16.37
N GLU A 151 -5.28 19.99 -15.43
CA GLU A 151 -5.34 20.64 -14.10
C GLU A 151 -4.04 20.49 -13.30
N ARG A 152 -3.20 19.51 -13.64
CA ARG A 152 -1.90 19.25 -13.00
C ARG A 152 -0.72 19.70 -13.85
N TRP A 153 -0.93 20.54 -14.88
CA TRP A 153 0.12 20.90 -15.83
C TRP A 153 1.35 21.51 -15.14
N LEU A 154 1.17 22.37 -14.14
CA LEU A 154 2.30 22.99 -13.43
C LEU A 154 3.12 21.94 -12.64
N GLU A 155 2.45 21.06 -11.92
CA GLU A 155 3.09 19.97 -11.20
C GLU A 155 3.84 19.04 -12.16
N LEU A 156 3.22 18.66 -13.25
CA LEU A 156 3.82 17.79 -14.27
C LEU A 156 4.93 18.48 -15.07
N ALA A 157 4.89 19.80 -15.20
CA ALA A 157 5.98 20.57 -15.80
C ALA A 157 7.22 20.60 -14.89
N LEU A 158 7.01 20.79 -13.57
CA LEU A 158 8.08 20.81 -12.57
C LEU A 158 8.66 19.43 -12.26
N PHE A 159 7.82 18.39 -12.36
CA PHE A 159 8.18 17.00 -12.04
C PHE A 159 7.90 16.06 -13.23
N PRO A 160 8.74 16.09 -14.28
CA PRO A 160 8.52 15.31 -15.51
C PRO A 160 8.37 13.80 -15.28
N ASP A 161 9.04 13.26 -14.28
CA ASP A 161 9.01 11.81 -13.95
C ASP A 161 7.62 11.33 -13.48
N ARG A 162 6.72 12.26 -13.15
CA ARG A 162 5.34 11.93 -12.78
C ARG A 162 4.41 11.75 -13.98
N ARG A 163 4.87 12.02 -15.20
CA ARG A 163 4.07 11.95 -16.44
C ARG A 163 3.84 10.51 -16.86
N GLN A 164 2.70 9.94 -16.46
CA GLN A 164 2.38 8.54 -16.73
C GLN A 164 2.08 8.25 -18.21
N TYR A 165 1.61 9.24 -18.97
CA TYR A 165 1.41 9.07 -20.42
C TYR A 165 2.71 8.77 -21.19
N LEU A 166 3.88 9.01 -20.57
CA LEU A 166 5.20 8.63 -21.08
C LEU A 166 5.68 7.28 -20.53
N ASN A 167 4.89 6.61 -19.67
CA ASN A 167 5.27 5.33 -19.06
C ASN A 167 5.51 4.28 -20.17
N PRO A 168 6.66 3.62 -20.18
CA PRO A 168 6.97 2.59 -21.18
C PRO A 168 6.01 1.40 -21.15
N ASN A 169 5.39 1.12 -20.00
CA ASN A 169 4.37 0.08 -19.84
C ASN A 169 3.03 0.45 -20.50
N LYS A 170 2.84 1.72 -20.89
CA LYS A 170 1.64 2.23 -21.58
C LYS A 170 0.32 1.85 -20.89
N VAL A 171 0.34 1.70 -19.58
CA VAL A 171 -0.87 1.42 -18.82
C VAL A 171 -1.70 2.71 -18.72
N THR A 172 -3.03 2.59 -18.86
CA THR A 172 -3.94 3.73 -18.71
C THR A 172 -4.56 3.76 -17.31
N PHE A 173 -5.09 4.92 -16.93
CA PHE A 173 -5.84 5.07 -15.68
C PHE A 173 -7.06 4.12 -15.62
N GLU A 174 -7.80 4.02 -16.73
CA GLU A 174 -8.97 3.16 -16.87
C GLU A 174 -8.61 1.67 -16.74
N GLN A 175 -7.47 1.28 -17.29
CA GLN A 175 -6.98 -0.09 -17.15
C GLN A 175 -6.65 -0.42 -15.69
N LEU A 176 -5.92 0.46 -14.98
CA LEU A 176 -5.58 0.26 -13.58
C LEU A 176 -6.81 0.16 -12.68
N THR A 177 -7.79 1.04 -12.90
CA THR A 177 -9.04 1.03 -12.13
C THR A 177 -9.90 -0.19 -12.44
N ALA A 178 -9.95 -0.65 -13.71
CA ALA A 178 -10.65 -1.87 -14.09
C ALA A 178 -10.01 -3.14 -13.47
N GLU A 179 -8.68 -3.21 -13.44
CA GLU A 179 -7.94 -4.30 -12.78
C GLU A 179 -8.22 -4.34 -11.27
N ARG A 180 -8.26 -3.19 -10.61
CA ARG A 180 -8.66 -3.07 -9.20
C ARG A 180 -10.10 -3.54 -8.97
N ASP A 181 -11.03 -3.10 -9.81
CA ASP A 181 -12.44 -3.46 -9.68
C ASP A 181 -12.69 -4.96 -9.93
N ASP A 182 -11.94 -5.55 -10.84
CA ASP A 182 -11.92 -7.00 -11.06
C ASP A 182 -11.38 -7.75 -9.82
N LEU A 183 -10.30 -7.25 -9.21
CA LEU A 183 -9.78 -7.76 -7.95
C LEU A 183 -10.86 -7.78 -6.86
N PHE A 184 -11.56 -6.66 -6.67
CA PHE A 184 -12.60 -6.56 -5.63
C PHE A 184 -13.75 -7.53 -5.87
N LYS A 185 -14.15 -7.73 -7.12
CA LYS A 185 -15.19 -8.70 -7.49
C LYS A 185 -14.76 -10.14 -7.25
N LYS A 186 -13.49 -10.46 -7.50
CA LYS A 186 -12.95 -11.82 -7.33
C LYS A 186 -12.76 -12.22 -5.86
N HIS A 187 -12.52 -11.24 -4.99
CA HIS A 187 -12.24 -11.48 -3.56
C HIS A 187 -13.24 -10.79 -2.62
N PRO A 188 -14.55 -11.14 -2.68
CA PRO A 188 -15.61 -10.42 -1.95
C PRO A 188 -15.55 -10.60 -0.42
N LYS A 189 -14.74 -11.54 0.07
CA LYS A 189 -14.51 -11.75 1.51
C LYS A 189 -13.40 -10.84 2.07
N THR A 190 -12.64 -10.17 1.21
CA THR A 190 -11.56 -9.28 1.59
C THR A 190 -12.07 -7.85 1.67
N ARG A 191 -11.76 -7.18 2.76
CA ARG A 191 -12.15 -5.76 2.96
C ARG A 191 -11.10 -4.86 2.31
N PHE A 192 -11.38 -4.40 1.10
CA PHE A 192 -10.53 -3.44 0.41
C PHE A 192 -10.90 -2.00 0.77
N ILE A 193 -9.90 -1.15 0.88
CA ILE A 193 -10.01 0.29 1.04
C ILE A 193 -9.26 0.92 -0.15
N ALA A 194 -10.00 1.53 -1.06
CA ALA A 194 -9.43 2.27 -2.17
C ALA A 194 -8.96 3.64 -1.68
N ALA A 195 -7.65 3.83 -1.57
CA ALA A 195 -7.06 5.09 -1.13
C ALA A 195 -7.31 6.21 -2.17
N HIS A 196 -7.20 7.48 -1.73
CA HIS A 196 -7.24 8.67 -2.61
C HIS A 196 -8.48 8.69 -3.53
N PHE A 197 -9.67 8.43 -2.97
CA PHE A 197 -10.94 8.33 -3.75
C PHE A 197 -10.94 7.24 -4.83
N GLY A 198 -10.00 6.30 -4.75
CA GLY A 198 -9.97 5.12 -5.62
C GLY A 198 -8.99 5.19 -6.79
N TRP A 199 -8.06 6.11 -6.78
CA TRP A 199 -6.93 6.12 -7.73
C TRP A 199 -5.57 5.83 -7.10
#